data_fbe3a51d710f3e3be3e8948a785f7a44
#
_entry.id   fbe3a51d710f3e3be3e8948a785f7a44
#
_cell.length_a   1.000
_cell.length_b   1.000
_cell.length_c   1.000
_cell.angle_alpha   90.00
_cell.angle_beta   90.00
_cell.angle_gamma   90.00
#
_symmetry.space_group_name_H-M   'P 1'
#
loop_
_entity.id
_entity.type
_entity.pdbx_description
1 polymer ?
#
loop_
_entity_poly.entity_id
_entity_poly.type
_entity_poly.pdbx_seq_one_letter_code
_entity_poly.pdbx_strand_id
1 'polypeptide(L)'
;MIGSTLFYVQRYSAVYLLAYTIWVVSFLIVNNPLEYNSWTAFTNQIYFLVLTSLAAAVSIIHAFIGLWTIGTDYFTSRTLGFLSMSFSKYADIIRGAYTILFSFLGLSIFAIILLTIWS
;
A
#
# COMPACT_ATOMS: atom_id res chain seq x y z
N MET A 1 -18.78 -5.79 -12.50
CA MET A 1 -19.02 -6.09 -11.10
C MET A 1 -17.75 -6.07 -10.29
N ILE A 2 -16.74 -6.89 -10.64
CA ILE A 2 -15.45 -6.85 -9.96
C ILE A 2 -14.80 -5.48 -10.10
N GLY A 3 -14.89 -4.85 -11.28
CA GLY A 3 -14.33 -3.53 -11.51
C GLY A 3 -14.95 -2.46 -10.62
N SER A 4 -16.28 -2.49 -10.42
CA SER A 4 -16.94 -1.55 -9.53
C SER A 4 -16.51 -1.74 -8.08
N THR A 5 -16.41 -3.00 -7.63
CA THR A 5 -15.97 -3.31 -6.28
C THR A 5 -14.55 -2.80 -6.05
N LEU A 6 -13.63 -3.05 -6.97
CA LEU A 6 -12.25 -2.59 -6.87
C LEU A 6 -12.18 -1.06 -6.86
N PHE A 7 -13.02 -0.40 -7.65
CA PHE A 7 -13.08 1.07 -7.68
C PHE A 7 -13.47 1.62 -6.32
N TYR A 8 -14.51 1.08 -5.69
CA TYR A 8 -14.95 1.54 -4.38
C TYR A 8 -13.94 1.24 -3.29
N VAL A 9 -13.36 0.04 -3.30
CA VAL A 9 -12.31 -0.32 -2.33
C VAL A 9 -11.14 0.65 -2.45
N GLN A 10 -10.74 0.99 -3.67
CA GLN A 10 -9.62 1.90 -3.91
C GLN A 10 -9.93 3.30 -3.37
N ARG A 11 -11.14 3.80 -3.58
CA ARG A 11 -11.54 5.12 -3.10
C ARG A 11 -11.65 5.17 -1.57
N TYR A 12 -12.33 4.20 -0.98
CA TYR A 12 -12.49 4.19 0.48
C TYR A 12 -11.16 3.96 1.19
N SER A 13 -10.29 3.13 0.63
CA SER A 13 -8.96 2.94 1.20
C SER A 13 -8.16 4.25 1.17
N ALA A 14 -8.25 5.01 0.09
CA ALA A 14 -7.58 6.30 -0.01
C ALA A 14 -8.09 7.28 1.07
N VAL A 15 -9.40 7.33 1.29
CA VAL A 15 -9.99 8.20 2.30
C VAL A 15 -9.52 7.81 3.71
N TYR A 16 -9.53 6.51 4.01
CA TYR A 16 -9.05 6.03 5.29
C TYR A 16 -7.58 6.39 5.52
N LEU A 17 -6.74 6.16 4.52
CA LEU A 17 -5.31 6.46 4.63
C LEU A 17 -5.05 7.95 4.80
N LEU A 18 -5.83 8.79 4.13
CA LEU A 18 -5.73 10.23 4.29
C LEU A 18 -6.10 10.65 5.71
N ALA A 19 -7.21 10.12 6.23
CA ALA A 19 -7.65 10.42 7.59
C ALA A 19 -6.61 9.95 8.62
N TYR A 20 -6.07 8.76 8.45
CA TYR A 20 -5.02 8.23 9.32
C TYR A 20 -3.78 9.13 9.29
N THR A 21 -3.35 9.54 8.11
CA THR A 21 -2.19 10.41 7.94
C THR A 21 -2.40 11.75 8.64
N ILE A 22 -3.58 12.35 8.48
CA ILE A 22 -3.92 13.61 9.13
C ILE A 22 -3.86 13.45 10.65
N TRP A 23 -4.37 12.35 11.17
CA TRP A 23 -4.36 12.07 12.61
C TRP A 23 -2.92 12.00 13.16
N VAL A 24 -2.06 11.23 12.51
CA VAL A 24 -0.67 11.08 12.96
C VAL A 24 0.10 12.40 12.83
N VAL A 25 -0.07 13.10 11.71
CA VAL A 25 0.61 14.38 11.47
C VAL A 25 0.15 15.42 12.48
N SER A 26 -1.15 15.44 12.83
CA SER A 26 -1.68 16.34 13.85
C SER A 26 -1.02 16.10 15.19
N PHE A 27 -0.81 14.84 15.57
CA PHE A 27 -0.09 14.53 16.80
C PHE A 27 1.34 15.08 16.76
N LEU A 28 2.03 14.90 15.65
CA LEU A 28 3.41 15.36 15.51
C LEU A 28 3.49 16.91 15.57
N ILE A 29 2.51 17.60 14.99
CA ILE A 29 2.50 19.06 15.00
C ILE A 29 2.23 19.60 16.42
N VAL A 30 1.28 18.99 17.14
CA VAL A 30 0.91 19.43 18.49
C VAL A 30 2.06 19.17 19.48
N ASN A 31 2.81 18.10 19.30
CA ASN A 31 3.89 17.68 20.18
C ASN A 31 5.26 18.02 19.61
N ASN A 32 5.44 19.26 19.21
CA ASN A 32 6.71 19.75 18.66
C ASN A 32 7.42 20.63 19.71
N PRO A 33 8.70 20.32 20.09
CA PRO A 33 9.50 19.18 19.63
C PRO A 33 9.00 17.84 20.19
N LEU A 34 9.14 16.80 19.38
CA LEU A 34 8.68 15.46 19.74
C LEU A 34 9.63 14.84 20.76
N GLU A 35 9.08 14.46 21.91
CA GLU A 35 9.84 13.78 22.95
C GLU A 35 9.63 12.28 22.90
N TYR A 36 10.64 11.53 23.33
CA TYR A 36 10.57 10.07 23.33
C TYR A 36 9.39 9.56 24.17
N ASN A 37 9.18 10.14 25.35
CA ASN A 37 8.10 9.71 26.23
C ASN A 37 6.72 9.98 25.64
N SER A 38 6.55 11.11 24.97
CA SER A 38 5.30 11.45 24.29
C SER A 38 5.04 10.48 23.15
N TRP A 39 6.07 10.18 22.36
CA TRP A 39 5.94 9.26 21.23
C TRP A 39 5.61 7.84 21.69
N THR A 40 6.33 7.34 22.70
CA THR A 40 6.07 5.98 23.19
C THR A 40 4.71 5.86 23.83
N ALA A 41 4.25 6.89 24.56
CA ALA A 41 2.91 6.88 25.13
C ALA A 41 1.85 6.81 24.03
N PHE A 42 2.05 7.55 22.93
CA PHE A 42 1.13 7.55 21.79
C PHE A 42 1.12 6.20 21.07
N THR A 43 2.31 5.68 20.78
CA THR A 43 2.42 4.44 19.97
C THR A 43 2.06 3.19 20.75
N ASN A 44 2.07 3.24 22.08
CA ASN A 44 1.70 2.09 22.92
C ASN A 44 0.21 2.01 23.21
N GLN A 45 -0.56 3.03 22.84
CA GLN A 45 -2.01 2.99 23.01
C GLN A 45 -2.62 1.94 22.08
N ILE A 46 -3.64 1.24 22.58
CA ILE A 46 -4.32 0.23 21.77
C ILE A 46 -4.94 0.85 20.51
N TYR A 47 -5.40 2.10 20.59
CA TYR A 47 -5.93 2.80 19.42
C TYR A 47 -4.89 2.93 18.31
N PHE A 48 -3.67 3.31 18.69
CA PHE A 48 -2.59 3.43 17.71
C PHE A 48 -2.27 2.08 17.09
N LEU A 49 -2.16 1.03 17.91
CA LEU A 49 -1.81 -0.30 17.42
C LEU A 49 -2.85 -0.81 16.44
N VAL A 50 -4.14 -0.70 16.79
CA VAL A 50 -5.24 -1.19 15.95
C VAL A 50 -5.34 -0.35 14.68
N LEU A 51 -5.36 0.97 14.80
CA LEU A 51 -5.51 1.85 13.65
C LEU A 51 -4.33 1.76 12.69
N THR A 52 -3.12 1.62 13.23
CA THR A 52 -1.91 1.48 12.39
C THR A 52 -1.88 0.13 11.71
N SER A 53 -2.31 -0.95 12.38
CA SER A 53 -2.42 -2.26 11.76
C SER A 53 -3.42 -2.24 10.61
N LEU A 54 -4.57 -1.59 10.81
CA LEU A 54 -5.57 -1.42 9.75
C LEU A 54 -5.02 -0.55 8.61
N ALA A 55 -4.29 0.51 8.94
CA ALA A 55 -3.68 1.36 7.93
C ALA A 55 -2.68 0.59 7.08
N ALA A 56 -1.87 -0.27 7.72
CA ALA A 56 -0.94 -1.11 6.99
C ALA A 56 -1.65 -2.07 6.05
N ALA A 57 -2.71 -2.74 6.54
CA ALA A 57 -3.49 -3.66 5.71
C ALA A 57 -4.14 -2.91 4.55
N VAL A 58 -4.75 -1.76 4.83
CA VAL A 58 -5.42 -0.94 3.81
C VAL A 58 -4.40 -0.43 2.79
N SER A 59 -3.21 -0.03 3.24
CA SER A 59 -2.13 0.41 2.34
C SER A 59 -1.72 -0.69 1.38
N ILE A 60 -1.57 -1.90 1.88
CA ILE A 60 -1.18 -3.05 1.04
C ILE A 60 -2.28 -3.35 0.02
N ILE A 61 -3.54 -3.34 0.46
CA ILE A 61 -4.66 -3.58 -0.45
C ILE A 61 -4.74 -2.48 -1.51
N HIS A 62 -4.61 -1.24 -1.11
CA HIS A 62 -4.64 -0.09 -2.00
C HIS A 62 -3.52 -0.17 -3.03
N ALA A 63 -2.30 -0.43 -2.58
CA ALA A 63 -1.13 -0.56 -3.45
C ALA A 63 -1.28 -1.77 -4.38
N PHE A 64 -1.77 -2.90 -3.85
CA PHE A 64 -1.94 -4.11 -4.64
C PHE A 64 -2.92 -3.88 -5.79
N ILE A 65 -4.07 -3.26 -5.51
CA ILE A 65 -5.08 -2.96 -6.53
C ILE A 65 -4.48 -1.99 -7.56
N GLY A 66 -3.82 -0.93 -7.12
CA GLY A 66 -3.21 0.05 -8.00
C GLY A 66 -2.14 -0.55 -8.90
N LEU A 67 -1.24 -1.34 -8.31
CA LEU A 67 -0.16 -1.97 -9.08
C LEU A 67 -0.69 -3.04 -10.03
N TRP A 68 -1.72 -3.79 -9.60
CA TRP A 68 -2.34 -4.79 -10.47
C TRP A 68 -3.00 -4.12 -11.67
N THR A 69 -3.68 -3.00 -11.45
CA THR A 69 -4.31 -2.22 -12.52
C THR A 69 -3.25 -1.74 -13.52
N ILE A 70 -2.14 -1.21 -13.02
CA ILE A 70 -1.03 -0.79 -13.88
C ILE A 70 -0.50 -1.98 -14.70
N GLY A 71 -0.31 -3.12 -14.05
CA GLY A 71 0.17 -4.32 -14.74
C GLY A 71 -0.75 -4.80 -15.82
N THR A 72 -2.08 -4.83 -15.55
CA THR A 72 -3.04 -5.30 -16.53
C THR A 72 -3.28 -4.32 -17.66
N ASP A 73 -3.20 -3.00 -17.39
CA ASP A 73 -3.47 -1.98 -18.39
C ASP A 73 -2.25 -1.60 -19.22
N TYR A 74 -1.04 -1.62 -18.62
CA TYR A 74 0.16 -1.12 -19.26
C TYR A 74 1.14 -2.20 -19.66
N PHE A 75 1.24 -3.30 -18.92
CA PHE A 75 2.14 -4.40 -19.27
C PHE A 75 1.44 -5.39 -20.20
N THR A 76 0.97 -4.90 -21.33
CA THR A 76 0.30 -5.69 -22.35
C THR A 76 1.18 -5.78 -23.59
N SER A 77 0.89 -6.75 -24.46
CA SER A 77 1.59 -6.89 -25.73
C SER A 77 1.52 -5.61 -26.56
N ARG A 78 0.36 -4.94 -26.51
CA ARG A 78 0.15 -3.71 -27.27
C ARG A 78 1.05 -2.58 -26.75
N THR A 79 1.05 -2.35 -25.43
CA THR A 79 1.83 -1.27 -24.84
C THR A 79 3.33 -1.53 -24.97
N LEU A 80 3.76 -2.74 -24.66
CA LEU A 80 5.16 -3.12 -24.75
C LEU A 80 5.63 -3.15 -26.20
N GLY A 81 4.71 -3.39 -27.14
CA GLY A 81 5.02 -3.35 -28.56
C GLY A 81 5.44 -1.97 -29.05
N PHE A 82 4.97 -0.91 -28.43
CA PHE A 82 5.42 0.46 -28.74
C PHE A 82 6.88 0.68 -28.34
N LEU A 83 7.38 -0.06 -27.36
CA LEU A 83 8.75 0.06 -26.91
C LEU A 83 9.68 -0.86 -27.72
N SER A 84 9.27 -2.11 -27.91
CA SER A 84 10.08 -3.10 -28.62
C SER A 84 9.24 -4.33 -28.96
N MET A 85 9.47 -4.90 -30.13
CA MET A 85 8.89 -6.19 -30.52
C MET A 85 9.27 -7.31 -29.55
N SER A 86 10.50 -7.27 -29.04
CA SER A 86 10.97 -8.25 -28.06
C SER A 86 10.17 -8.18 -26.77
N PHE A 87 9.89 -7.00 -26.28
CA PHE A 87 9.09 -6.82 -25.06
C PHE A 87 7.66 -7.30 -25.26
N SER A 88 7.08 -7.09 -26.44
CA SER A 88 5.74 -7.58 -26.75
C SER A 88 5.63 -9.09 -26.63
N LYS A 89 6.65 -9.82 -27.06
CA LYS A 89 6.66 -11.29 -26.99
C LYS A 89 6.64 -11.79 -25.55
N TYR A 90 7.23 -11.04 -24.63
CA TYR A 90 7.37 -11.46 -23.24
C TYR A 90 6.40 -10.74 -22.31
N ALA A 91 5.33 -10.15 -22.86
CA ALA A 91 4.36 -9.37 -22.05
C ALA A 91 3.78 -10.20 -20.90
N ASP A 92 3.41 -11.46 -21.16
CA ASP A 92 2.82 -12.32 -20.12
C ASP A 92 3.83 -12.65 -19.03
N ILE A 93 5.07 -12.88 -19.41
CA ILE A 93 6.16 -13.17 -18.46
C ILE A 93 6.45 -11.93 -17.61
N ILE A 94 6.51 -10.77 -18.25
CA ILE A 94 6.76 -9.50 -17.56
C ILE A 94 5.65 -9.19 -16.55
N ARG A 95 4.37 -9.38 -16.94
CA ARG A 95 3.24 -9.19 -16.02
C ARG A 95 3.29 -10.15 -14.86
N GLY A 96 3.60 -11.43 -15.13
CA GLY A 96 3.72 -12.44 -14.09
C GLY A 96 4.82 -12.11 -13.09
N ALA A 97 6.00 -11.75 -13.60
CA ALA A 97 7.13 -11.37 -12.75
C ALA A 97 6.81 -10.11 -11.92
N TYR A 98 6.18 -9.13 -12.54
CA TYR A 98 5.77 -7.90 -11.88
C TYR A 98 4.78 -8.19 -10.73
N THR A 99 3.77 -9.04 -10.98
CA THR A 99 2.77 -9.40 -9.99
C THR A 99 3.40 -10.14 -8.82
N ILE A 100 4.26 -11.12 -9.10
CA ILE A 100 4.95 -11.88 -8.06
C ILE A 100 5.83 -10.97 -7.23
N LEU A 101 6.58 -10.08 -7.87
CA LEU A 101 7.50 -9.18 -7.20
C LEU A 101 6.76 -8.24 -6.24
N PHE A 102 5.73 -7.53 -6.71
CA PHE A 102 5.05 -6.58 -5.84
C PHE A 102 4.22 -7.29 -4.76
N SER A 103 3.69 -8.50 -5.03
CA SER A 103 3.00 -9.29 -4.01
C SER A 103 3.95 -9.70 -2.89
N PHE A 104 5.12 -10.20 -3.26
CA PHE A 104 6.14 -10.60 -2.28
C PHE A 104 6.60 -9.41 -1.45
N LEU A 105 6.91 -8.28 -2.08
CA LEU A 105 7.35 -7.08 -1.39
C LEU A 105 6.27 -6.54 -0.47
N GLY A 106 5.02 -6.51 -0.93
CA GLY A 106 3.90 -6.01 -0.14
C GLY A 106 3.67 -6.84 1.11
N LEU A 107 3.64 -8.16 0.97
CA LEU A 107 3.45 -9.06 2.10
C LEU A 107 4.61 -8.97 3.09
N SER A 108 5.84 -8.86 2.58
CA SER A 108 7.03 -8.72 3.43
C SER A 108 6.98 -7.42 4.23
N ILE A 109 6.64 -6.32 3.59
CA ILE A 109 6.53 -5.02 4.25
C ILE A 109 5.42 -5.05 5.30
N PHE A 110 4.28 -5.65 4.98
CA PHE A 110 3.17 -5.78 5.93
C PHE A 110 3.59 -6.56 7.17
N ALA A 111 4.27 -7.69 6.98
CA ALA A 111 4.76 -8.51 8.09
C ALA A 111 5.74 -7.74 8.96
N ILE A 112 6.67 -7.01 8.35
CA ILE A 112 7.66 -6.21 9.08
C ILE A 112 6.97 -5.12 9.91
N ILE A 113 5.97 -4.44 9.32
CA ILE A 113 5.24 -3.39 10.04
C ILE A 113 4.53 -3.97 11.25
N LEU A 114 3.82 -5.10 11.09
CA LEU A 114 3.11 -5.73 12.20
C LEU A 114 4.06 -6.17 13.31
N LEU A 115 5.17 -6.80 12.94
CA LEU A 115 6.15 -7.23 13.92
C LEU A 115 6.76 -6.05 14.67
N THR A 116 7.00 -4.95 13.99
CA THR A 116 7.57 -3.75 14.59
C THR A 116 6.58 -3.10 15.56
N ILE A 117 5.31 -2.97 15.16
CA ILE A 117 4.30 -2.28 15.96
C ILE A 117 3.94 -3.07 17.22
N TRP A 118 3.81 -4.38 17.09
CA TRP A 118 3.31 -5.23 18.18
C TRP A 118 4.39 -5.84 19.04
N SER A 119 5.66 -5.54 18.75
CA SER A 119 6.78 -6.07 19.56
C SER A 119 7.03 -5.27 20.83
#